data_b07195a92407dcad21a82f8503c7ba6f
#
_entry.id   b07195a92407dcad21a82f8503c7ba6f
#
_cell.length_a   1.000
_cell.length_b   1.000
_cell.length_c   1.000
_cell.angle_alpha   90.00
_cell.angle_beta   90.00
_cell.angle_gamma   90.00
#
_symmetry.space_group_name_H-M   'P 1'
#
loop_
_entity.id
_entity.type
_entity.pdbx_description
1 polymer ?
#
loop_
_entity_poly.entity_id
_entity_poly.type
_entity_poly.pdbx_seq_one_letter_code
_entity_poly.pdbx_strand_id
1 'polypeptide(L)'
;MKNRLVCLTGLLVLTAIAVPFARQAVLAPPGVHPVSGRQFAQVMSAAGAAWLERPERIREEEPDRALDVLKIPPGATVADVGAGSGYFTSKLSTRVGPAGRVYAVDIQAEMLRLIGQRVKTEGLTNVVLVQGDVDNPRLPPSSLDLELLVDVYHEFSSPQAQLRLLREALNPTGRLVLLEYRKEDPRIPIRPEHKMSVEEAKLEVEDEGFRLSQVDESLPWQHILVFTKR
;
A
#
# COMPACT_ATOMS: atom_id res chain seq x y z
N MET A 1 47.40 -0.59 -76.78
CA MET A 1 47.21 -1.31 -75.50
C MET A 1 46.80 -0.25 -74.41
N LYS A 2 45.51 -0.20 -74.01
CA LYS A 2 44.97 0.79 -73.12
C LYS A 2 44.66 0.10 -71.80
N ASN A 3 45.40 0.42 -70.71
CA ASN A 3 45.17 -0.02 -69.36
C ASN A 3 44.02 0.79 -68.77
N ARG A 4 42.94 0.07 -68.34
CA ARG A 4 41.85 0.65 -67.53
C ARG A 4 42.15 0.39 -66.07
N LEU A 5 42.35 1.47 -65.32
CA LEU A 5 42.45 1.45 -63.86
C LEU A 5 41.03 1.41 -63.29
N VAL A 6 40.67 0.37 -62.54
CA VAL A 6 39.39 0.27 -61.84
C VAL A 6 39.64 0.77 -60.42
N CYS A 7 39.04 1.93 -60.05
CA CYS A 7 39.01 2.44 -58.69
C CYS A 7 37.87 1.76 -57.95
N LEU A 8 38.16 0.90 -56.98
CA LEU A 8 37.19 0.41 -55.98
C LEU A 8 37.08 1.41 -54.81
N THR A 9 35.98 2.13 -54.77
CA THR A 9 35.60 2.93 -53.61
C THR A 9 34.89 2.03 -52.61
N GLY A 10 35.59 1.65 -51.53
CA GLY A 10 35.00 0.92 -50.38
C GLY A 10 34.19 1.89 -49.50
N LEU A 11 32.90 1.62 -49.38
CA LEU A 11 31.98 2.34 -48.48
C LEU A 11 32.11 1.72 -47.10
N LEU A 12 32.72 2.44 -46.16
CA LEU A 12 32.80 2.06 -44.73
C LEU A 12 31.47 2.41 -44.06
N VAL A 13 30.63 1.40 -43.77
CA VAL A 13 29.43 1.59 -42.99
C VAL A 13 29.81 1.52 -41.50
N LEU A 14 29.85 2.67 -40.81
CA LEU A 14 29.96 2.72 -39.36
C LEU A 14 28.59 2.38 -38.76
N THR A 15 28.44 1.18 -38.21
CA THR A 15 27.32 0.82 -37.35
C THR A 15 27.55 1.41 -35.94
N ALA A 16 26.82 2.45 -35.61
CA ALA A 16 26.79 2.97 -34.25
C ALA A 16 26.08 1.96 -33.33
N ILE A 17 26.82 1.30 -32.47
CA ILE A 17 26.27 0.46 -31.40
C ILE A 17 25.74 1.43 -30.33
N ALA A 18 24.41 1.57 -30.23
CA ALA A 18 23.78 2.27 -29.12
C ALA A 18 23.97 1.44 -27.85
N VAL A 19 24.88 1.85 -26.99
CA VAL A 19 25.03 1.30 -25.64
C VAL A 19 23.84 1.81 -24.82
N PRO A 20 22.97 0.93 -24.28
CA PRO A 20 21.91 1.41 -23.40
C PRO A 20 22.55 2.04 -22.17
N PHE A 21 22.26 3.31 -21.94
CA PHE A 21 22.60 3.97 -20.67
C PHE A 21 21.86 3.23 -19.57
N ALA A 22 22.52 2.35 -18.85
CA ALA A 22 22.04 1.81 -17.60
C ALA A 22 21.87 3.00 -16.63
N ARG A 23 20.61 3.33 -16.33
CA ARG A 23 20.27 4.33 -15.33
C ARG A 23 20.89 3.85 -14.02
N GLN A 24 22.01 4.44 -13.60
CA GLN A 24 22.56 4.18 -12.27
C GLN A 24 21.46 4.54 -11.27
N ALA A 25 20.97 3.53 -10.56
CA ALA A 25 20.06 3.75 -9.45
C ALA A 25 20.83 4.55 -8.39
N VAL A 26 20.52 5.83 -8.30
CA VAL A 26 20.98 6.64 -7.17
C VAL A 26 20.28 6.03 -5.95
N LEU A 27 21.07 5.38 -5.09
CA LEU A 27 20.53 4.85 -3.84
C LEU A 27 19.97 6.02 -3.03
N ALA A 28 18.67 5.98 -2.74
CA ALA A 28 18.04 6.99 -1.90
C ALA A 28 18.69 6.97 -0.51
N PRO A 29 18.75 8.12 0.18
CA PRO A 29 19.20 8.16 1.56
C PRO A 29 18.38 7.21 2.44
N PRO A 30 18.97 6.62 3.50
CA PRO A 30 18.23 5.82 4.45
C PRO A 30 17.03 6.61 5.04
N GLY A 31 15.88 5.95 5.22
CA GLY A 31 14.68 6.57 5.78
C GLY A 31 13.88 7.45 4.81
N VAL A 32 14.22 7.42 3.52
CA VAL A 32 13.58 8.22 2.47
C VAL A 32 13.08 7.31 1.34
N HIS A 33 11.87 7.57 0.86
CA HIS A 33 11.32 6.83 -0.28
C HIS A 33 12.11 7.13 -1.57
N PRO A 34 12.60 6.12 -2.30
CA PRO A 34 13.54 6.32 -3.41
C PRO A 34 12.93 7.05 -4.62
N VAL A 35 11.60 7.04 -4.75
CA VAL A 35 10.90 7.64 -5.89
C VAL A 35 10.40 9.05 -5.57
N SER A 36 9.70 9.24 -4.44
CA SER A 36 9.10 10.52 -4.06
C SER A 36 10.04 11.43 -3.25
N GLY A 37 11.03 10.86 -2.58
CA GLY A 37 11.86 11.59 -1.62
C GLY A 37 11.17 11.85 -0.27
N ARG A 38 9.98 11.28 -0.05
CA ARG A 38 9.24 11.39 1.23
C ARG A 38 10.01 10.69 2.35
N GLN A 39 10.09 11.29 3.52
CA GLN A 39 10.60 10.64 4.72
C GLN A 39 9.60 9.60 5.23
N PHE A 40 10.09 8.43 5.63
CA PHE A 40 9.24 7.43 6.30
C PHE A 40 8.91 7.90 7.71
N ALA A 41 7.65 7.75 8.10
CA ALA A 41 7.27 7.96 9.48
C ALA A 41 7.76 6.82 10.37
N GLN A 42 7.89 7.09 11.66
CA GLN A 42 8.21 6.07 12.64
C GLN A 42 6.97 5.23 12.93
N VAL A 43 7.12 3.91 12.90
CA VAL A 43 6.05 2.96 13.26
C VAL A 43 5.53 3.24 14.67
N MET A 44 4.21 3.34 14.80
CA MET A 44 3.56 3.46 16.10
C MET A 44 3.76 2.18 16.91
N SER A 45 4.33 2.28 18.10
CA SER A 45 4.47 1.13 18.98
C SER A 45 3.12 0.67 19.55
N ALA A 46 3.02 -0.60 19.94
CA ALA A 46 1.81 -1.14 20.58
C ALA A 46 1.40 -0.40 21.87
N ALA A 47 2.30 0.31 22.53
CA ALA A 47 1.97 1.20 23.66
C ALA A 47 1.01 2.33 23.24
N GLY A 48 1.00 2.71 21.96
CA GLY A 48 0.08 3.71 21.39
C GLY A 48 -1.28 3.15 20.97
N ALA A 49 -1.55 1.85 21.11
CA ALA A 49 -2.78 1.22 20.61
C ALA A 49 -4.08 1.87 21.12
N ALA A 50 -4.07 2.43 22.33
CA ALA A 50 -5.24 3.12 22.87
C ALA A 50 -5.67 4.34 22.02
N TRP A 51 -4.72 4.99 21.31
CA TRP A 51 -5.03 6.08 20.40
C TRP A 51 -5.87 5.62 19.20
N LEU A 52 -5.68 4.38 18.75
CA LEU A 52 -6.45 3.77 17.65
C LEU A 52 -7.91 3.51 18.02
N GLU A 53 -8.23 3.48 19.32
CA GLU A 53 -9.57 3.23 19.85
C GLU A 53 -10.28 4.50 20.36
N ARG A 54 -9.68 5.68 20.15
CA ARG A 54 -10.25 6.95 20.66
C ARG A 54 -11.64 7.20 20.08
N PRO A 55 -12.59 7.67 20.90
CA PRO A 55 -13.97 7.93 20.42
C PRO A 55 -14.05 9.00 19.32
N GLU A 56 -13.11 9.96 19.36
CA GLU A 56 -13.03 11.06 18.38
C GLU A 56 -12.85 10.56 16.95
N ARG A 57 -12.26 9.37 16.78
CA ARG A 57 -12.02 8.73 15.49
C ARG A 57 -13.28 8.64 14.62
N ILE A 58 -14.44 8.41 15.26
CA ILE A 58 -15.73 8.33 14.53
C ILE A 58 -16.03 9.63 13.79
N ARG A 59 -15.74 10.79 14.42
CA ARG A 59 -15.99 12.11 13.83
C ARG A 59 -14.87 12.56 12.91
N GLU A 60 -13.64 12.17 13.19
CA GLU A 60 -12.43 12.62 12.50
C GLU A 60 -12.16 11.85 11.22
N GLU A 61 -12.46 10.57 11.23
CA GLU A 61 -12.11 9.62 10.16
C GLU A 61 -13.34 8.98 9.49
N GLU A 62 -14.53 9.01 10.13
CA GLU A 62 -15.76 8.36 9.64
C GLU A 62 -15.50 6.92 9.10
N PRO A 63 -14.95 5.99 9.92
CA PRO A 63 -14.47 4.69 9.45
C PRO A 63 -15.55 3.82 8.81
N ASP A 64 -16.81 3.92 9.21
CA ASP A 64 -17.90 3.18 8.58
C ASP A 64 -18.19 3.72 7.18
N ARG A 65 -18.18 5.05 7.00
CA ARG A 65 -18.30 5.68 5.69
C ARG A 65 -17.16 5.30 4.77
N ALA A 66 -15.92 5.27 5.28
CA ALA A 66 -14.77 4.81 4.51
C ALA A 66 -15.04 3.42 3.91
N LEU A 67 -15.48 2.48 4.74
CA LEU A 67 -15.78 1.12 4.28
C LEU A 67 -17.02 1.04 3.38
N ASP A 68 -18.02 1.93 3.54
CA ASP A 68 -19.19 1.99 2.67
C ASP A 68 -18.84 2.45 1.26
N VAL A 69 -17.91 3.41 1.12
CA VAL A 69 -17.35 3.85 -0.17
C VAL A 69 -16.69 2.70 -0.92
N LEU A 70 -16.03 1.78 -0.20
CA LEU A 70 -15.31 0.65 -0.78
C LEU A 70 -16.22 -0.44 -1.34
N LYS A 71 -17.48 -0.49 -0.92
CA LYS A 71 -18.51 -1.45 -1.40
C LYS A 71 -18.00 -2.89 -1.38
N ILE A 72 -17.47 -3.31 -0.23
CA ILE A 72 -16.92 -4.66 -0.05
C ILE A 72 -18.07 -5.66 -0.06
N PRO A 73 -18.10 -6.63 -1.00
CA PRO A 73 -19.22 -7.57 -1.08
C PRO A 73 -19.14 -8.61 0.05
N PRO A 74 -20.29 -9.12 0.53
CA PRO A 74 -20.31 -10.30 1.39
C PRO A 74 -19.59 -11.48 0.71
N GLY A 75 -18.85 -12.25 1.50
CA GLY A 75 -18.05 -13.36 1.00
C GLY A 75 -16.66 -12.99 0.50
N ALA A 76 -16.30 -11.70 0.45
CA ALA A 76 -14.99 -11.25 0.01
C ALA A 76 -13.86 -11.76 0.93
N THR A 77 -12.70 -11.98 0.32
CA THR A 77 -11.44 -12.22 1.04
C THR A 77 -10.62 -10.93 1.05
N VAL A 78 -10.38 -10.38 2.23
CA VAL A 78 -9.74 -9.07 2.39
C VAL A 78 -8.55 -9.14 3.35
N ALA A 79 -7.62 -8.19 3.24
CA ALA A 79 -6.55 -7.99 4.21
C ALA A 79 -6.66 -6.60 4.85
N ASP A 80 -6.45 -6.55 6.16
CA ASP A 80 -6.20 -5.35 6.97
C ASP A 80 -4.69 -5.33 7.25
N VAL A 81 -3.95 -4.50 6.53
CA VAL A 81 -2.48 -4.49 6.56
C VAL A 81 -2.00 -3.35 7.45
N GLY A 82 -1.22 -3.68 8.48
CA GLY A 82 -0.94 -2.79 9.60
C GLY A 82 -2.15 -2.64 10.49
N ALA A 83 -2.76 -3.79 10.85
CA ALA A 83 -4.08 -3.85 11.49
C ALA A 83 -4.14 -3.23 12.90
N GLY A 84 -2.98 -2.99 13.55
CA GLY A 84 -2.87 -2.35 14.85
C GLY A 84 -3.69 -3.04 15.94
N SER A 85 -4.65 -2.33 16.52
CA SER A 85 -5.57 -2.87 17.55
C SER A 85 -6.67 -3.78 16.99
N GLY A 86 -6.80 -3.91 15.66
CA GLY A 86 -7.88 -4.65 15.01
C GLY A 86 -9.17 -3.86 14.85
N TYR A 87 -9.11 -2.54 14.96
CA TYR A 87 -10.29 -1.67 14.83
C TYR A 87 -10.99 -1.85 13.47
N PHE A 88 -10.24 -1.80 12.38
CA PHE A 88 -10.79 -2.07 11.05
C PHE A 88 -11.00 -3.56 10.79
N THR A 89 -10.17 -4.44 11.35
CA THR A 89 -10.35 -5.90 11.26
C THR A 89 -11.76 -6.33 11.68
N SER A 90 -12.26 -5.84 12.82
CA SER A 90 -13.61 -6.14 13.33
C SER A 90 -14.69 -5.66 12.35
N LYS A 91 -14.57 -4.43 11.86
CA LYS A 91 -15.53 -3.86 10.90
C LYS A 91 -15.52 -4.60 9.56
N LEU A 92 -14.35 -4.98 9.06
CA LEU A 92 -14.19 -5.79 7.86
C LEU A 92 -14.80 -7.18 8.03
N SER A 93 -14.54 -7.83 9.17
CA SER A 93 -15.11 -9.13 9.50
C SER A 93 -16.63 -9.14 9.42
N THR A 94 -17.28 -8.11 9.97
CA THR A 94 -18.73 -7.93 9.90
C THR A 94 -19.21 -7.74 8.46
N ARG A 95 -18.51 -6.92 7.65
CA ARG A 95 -18.91 -6.62 6.27
C ARG A 95 -18.79 -7.80 5.33
N VAL A 96 -17.69 -8.55 5.40
CA VAL A 96 -17.52 -9.73 4.55
C VAL A 96 -18.41 -10.90 5.00
N GLY A 97 -18.84 -10.89 6.27
CA GLY A 97 -19.73 -11.91 6.82
C GLY A 97 -19.07 -13.29 6.95
N PRO A 98 -19.82 -14.33 7.38
CA PRO A 98 -19.26 -15.63 7.74
C PRO A 98 -18.70 -16.43 6.56
N ALA A 99 -19.09 -16.12 5.33
CA ALA A 99 -18.55 -16.74 4.12
C ALA A 99 -17.26 -16.04 3.60
N GLY A 100 -16.96 -14.84 4.10
CA GLY A 100 -15.75 -14.10 3.76
C GLY A 100 -14.59 -14.41 4.68
N ARG A 101 -13.46 -13.73 4.45
CA ARG A 101 -12.24 -13.89 5.27
C ARG A 101 -11.51 -12.56 5.40
N VAL A 102 -10.96 -12.32 6.60
CA VAL A 102 -10.11 -11.16 6.88
C VAL A 102 -8.74 -11.64 7.33
N TYR A 103 -7.70 -11.29 6.60
CA TYR A 103 -6.32 -11.42 7.06
C TYR A 103 -5.94 -10.15 7.80
N ALA A 104 -5.74 -10.25 9.11
CA ALA A 104 -5.24 -9.15 9.93
C ALA A 104 -3.72 -9.26 10.05
N VAL A 105 -3.03 -8.38 9.35
CA VAL A 105 -1.57 -8.40 9.23
C VAL A 105 -0.97 -7.30 10.08
N ASP A 106 -0.03 -7.65 10.94
CA ASP A 106 0.78 -6.67 11.67
C ASP A 106 2.20 -7.22 11.89
N ILE A 107 3.20 -6.33 11.92
CA ILE A 107 4.60 -6.72 12.19
C ILE A 107 4.85 -6.92 13.68
N GLN A 108 4.03 -6.31 14.54
CA GLN A 108 4.20 -6.34 15.99
C GLN A 108 3.38 -7.48 16.61
N ALA A 109 4.04 -8.45 17.21
CA ALA A 109 3.37 -9.56 17.90
C ALA A 109 2.39 -9.10 18.97
N GLU A 110 2.67 -7.96 19.62
CA GLU A 110 1.82 -7.40 20.66
C GLU A 110 0.49 -6.85 20.07
N MET A 111 0.52 -6.22 18.89
CA MET A 111 -0.69 -5.82 18.16
C MET A 111 -1.52 -7.05 17.78
N LEU A 112 -0.89 -8.11 17.26
CA LEU A 112 -1.60 -9.36 16.95
C LEU A 112 -2.23 -10.00 18.20
N ARG A 113 -1.59 -9.87 19.36
CA ARG A 113 -2.19 -10.31 20.62
C ARG A 113 -3.47 -9.50 20.96
N LEU A 114 -3.46 -8.19 20.75
CA LEU A 114 -4.65 -7.34 20.93
C LEU A 114 -5.76 -7.73 19.96
N ILE A 115 -5.44 -7.94 18.68
CA ILE A 115 -6.41 -8.41 17.68
C ILE A 115 -6.99 -9.78 18.09
N GLY A 116 -6.14 -10.71 18.55
CA GLY A 116 -6.58 -12.03 19.00
C GLY A 116 -7.55 -11.96 20.18
N GLN A 117 -7.33 -11.03 21.12
CA GLN A 117 -8.26 -10.79 22.22
C GLN A 117 -9.60 -10.22 21.69
N ARG A 118 -9.57 -9.26 20.79
CA ARG A 118 -10.77 -8.70 20.14
C ARG A 118 -11.56 -9.77 19.40
N VAL A 119 -10.90 -10.57 18.55
CA VAL A 119 -11.49 -11.68 17.80
C VAL A 119 -12.25 -12.64 18.75
N LYS A 120 -11.62 -12.99 19.88
CA LYS A 120 -12.25 -13.85 20.88
C LYS A 120 -13.44 -13.19 21.59
N THR A 121 -13.28 -11.93 21.98
CA THR A 121 -14.31 -11.18 22.72
C THR A 121 -15.55 -10.91 21.87
N GLU A 122 -15.34 -10.58 20.59
CA GLU A 122 -16.42 -10.28 19.64
C GLU A 122 -16.95 -11.54 18.92
N GLY A 123 -16.35 -12.71 19.15
CA GLY A 123 -16.77 -13.97 18.53
C GLY A 123 -16.56 -14.04 17.02
N LEU A 124 -15.53 -13.35 16.49
CA LEU A 124 -15.25 -13.31 15.07
C LEU A 124 -14.66 -14.66 14.61
N THR A 125 -15.27 -15.29 13.62
CA THR A 125 -14.88 -16.65 13.17
C THR A 125 -14.15 -16.67 11.82
N ASN A 126 -14.06 -15.53 11.15
CA ASN A 126 -13.55 -15.38 9.78
C ASN A 126 -12.25 -14.55 9.71
N VAL A 127 -11.58 -14.34 10.84
CA VAL A 127 -10.33 -13.57 10.93
C VAL A 127 -9.14 -14.52 11.07
N VAL A 128 -8.10 -14.26 10.25
CA VAL A 128 -6.81 -14.94 10.29
C VAL A 128 -5.73 -13.93 10.68
N LEU A 129 -5.03 -14.21 11.79
CA LEU A 129 -3.91 -13.37 12.23
C LEU A 129 -2.65 -13.74 11.47
N VAL A 130 -1.96 -12.75 10.93
CA VAL A 130 -0.74 -12.93 10.16
C VAL A 130 0.34 -12.02 10.72
N GLN A 131 1.45 -12.59 11.19
CA GLN A 131 2.63 -11.80 11.53
C GLN A 131 3.44 -11.55 10.27
N GLY A 132 3.37 -10.31 9.77
CA GLY A 132 4.19 -9.84 8.66
C GLY A 132 5.60 -9.46 9.10
N ASP A 133 6.44 -9.12 8.10
CA ASP A 133 7.75 -8.51 8.28
C ASP A 133 7.77 -7.12 7.63
N VAL A 134 8.85 -6.37 7.84
CA VAL A 134 9.02 -5.02 7.27
C VAL A 134 9.04 -4.99 5.74
N ASP A 135 9.30 -6.10 5.09
CA ASP A 135 9.41 -6.26 3.64
C ASP A 135 8.47 -7.35 3.08
N ASN A 136 7.69 -8.03 3.94
CA ASN A 136 6.81 -9.13 3.51
C ASN A 136 5.53 -9.20 4.36
N PRO A 137 4.34 -8.94 3.78
CA PRO A 137 3.06 -9.05 4.48
C PRO A 137 2.63 -10.50 4.72
N ARG A 138 3.32 -11.50 4.15
CA ARG A 138 3.05 -12.94 4.25
C ARG A 138 1.62 -13.33 3.89
N LEU A 139 1.04 -12.64 2.93
CA LEU A 139 -0.29 -12.91 2.41
C LEU A 139 -0.25 -14.00 1.31
N PRO A 140 -1.30 -14.81 1.18
CA PRO A 140 -1.37 -15.83 0.13
C PRO A 140 -1.51 -15.17 -1.26
N PRO A 141 -0.79 -15.66 -2.29
CA PRO A 141 -0.82 -15.06 -3.62
C PRO A 141 -2.18 -15.22 -4.30
N SER A 142 -2.55 -14.24 -5.13
CA SER A 142 -3.74 -14.25 -6.01
C SER A 142 -5.06 -14.64 -5.32
N SER A 143 -5.24 -14.21 -4.08
CA SER A 143 -6.35 -14.65 -3.23
C SER A 143 -7.23 -13.53 -2.68
N LEU A 144 -6.78 -12.28 -2.77
CA LEU A 144 -7.43 -11.17 -2.11
C LEU A 144 -8.26 -10.32 -3.08
N ASP A 145 -9.47 -9.96 -2.66
CA ASP A 145 -10.35 -9.03 -3.36
C ASP A 145 -10.02 -7.58 -3.00
N LEU A 146 -9.49 -7.36 -1.79
CA LEU A 146 -9.13 -6.04 -1.30
C LEU A 146 -8.05 -6.12 -0.23
N GLU A 147 -7.10 -5.22 -0.29
CA GLU A 147 -6.14 -4.92 0.76
C GLU A 147 -6.38 -3.50 1.23
N LEU A 148 -6.57 -3.33 2.53
CA LEU A 148 -6.80 -2.05 3.18
C LEU A 148 -5.61 -1.69 4.06
N LEU A 149 -5.06 -0.51 3.82
CA LEU A 149 -4.01 0.11 4.63
C LEU A 149 -4.58 1.42 5.19
N VAL A 150 -4.67 1.53 6.52
CA VAL A 150 -5.23 2.71 7.18
C VAL A 150 -4.17 3.39 8.03
N ASP A 151 -3.73 4.55 7.60
CA ASP A 151 -2.68 5.34 8.26
C ASP A 151 -1.42 4.53 8.58
N VAL A 152 -0.97 3.71 7.60
CA VAL A 152 0.16 2.79 7.79
C VAL A 152 1.16 2.78 6.64
N TYR A 153 0.74 3.07 5.41
CA TYR A 153 1.66 3.03 4.27
C TYR A 153 2.82 4.02 4.44
N HIS A 154 2.55 5.18 5.01
CA HIS A 154 3.59 6.19 5.29
C HIS A 154 4.68 5.72 6.29
N GLU A 155 4.43 4.63 7.05
CA GLU A 155 5.39 4.01 7.97
C GLU A 155 6.24 2.90 7.32
N PHE A 156 5.93 2.46 6.10
CA PHE A 156 6.68 1.39 5.45
C PHE A 156 8.12 1.78 5.19
N SER A 157 9.06 1.08 5.82
CA SER A 157 10.50 1.25 5.61
C SER A 157 11.04 0.50 4.38
N SER A 158 10.28 -0.47 3.87
CA SER A 158 10.57 -1.23 2.64
C SER A 158 9.36 -1.22 1.70
N PRO A 159 8.84 -0.03 1.30
CA PRO A 159 7.55 0.11 0.62
C PRO A 159 7.50 -0.63 -0.72
N GLN A 160 8.59 -0.62 -1.48
CA GLN A 160 8.65 -1.28 -2.79
C GLN A 160 8.54 -2.81 -2.68
N ALA A 161 9.20 -3.42 -1.68
CA ALA A 161 9.10 -4.86 -1.45
C ALA A 161 7.67 -5.23 -1.00
N GLN A 162 7.12 -4.47 -0.05
CA GLN A 162 5.74 -4.64 0.41
C GLN A 162 4.75 -4.52 -0.74
N LEU A 163 4.79 -3.44 -1.52
CA LEU A 163 3.85 -3.21 -2.63
C LEU A 163 3.89 -4.31 -3.68
N ARG A 164 5.08 -4.85 -4.02
CA ARG A 164 5.19 -5.98 -4.95
C ARG A 164 4.46 -7.21 -4.44
N LEU A 165 4.66 -7.56 -3.17
CA LEU A 165 4.02 -8.73 -2.56
C LEU A 165 2.52 -8.51 -2.32
N LEU A 166 2.08 -7.31 -1.96
CA LEU A 166 0.67 -6.95 -1.92
C LEU A 166 0.05 -7.10 -3.31
N ARG A 167 0.71 -6.61 -4.37
CA ARG A 167 0.24 -6.80 -5.74
C ARG A 167 0.13 -8.29 -6.15
N GLU A 168 1.05 -9.12 -5.69
CA GLU A 168 1.01 -10.57 -5.94
C GLU A 168 -0.14 -11.25 -5.17
N ALA A 169 -0.47 -10.77 -3.97
CA ALA A 169 -1.53 -11.33 -3.15
C ALA A 169 -2.94 -11.00 -3.65
N LEU A 170 -3.12 -9.86 -4.32
CA LEU A 170 -4.39 -9.51 -4.95
C LEU A 170 -4.75 -10.46 -6.10
N ASN A 171 -6.03 -10.82 -6.21
CA ASN A 171 -6.58 -11.48 -7.39
C ASN A 171 -6.56 -10.51 -8.62
N PRO A 172 -6.87 -10.98 -9.85
CA PRO A 172 -6.81 -10.11 -11.03
C PRO A 172 -7.69 -8.85 -10.98
N THR A 173 -8.79 -8.87 -10.22
CA THR A 173 -9.72 -7.75 -10.03
C THR A 173 -9.62 -7.09 -8.66
N GLY A 174 -8.68 -7.55 -7.85
CA GLY A 174 -8.44 -7.06 -6.51
C GLY A 174 -7.96 -5.61 -6.47
N ARG A 175 -8.19 -4.95 -5.36
CA ARG A 175 -7.88 -3.54 -5.14
C ARG A 175 -7.00 -3.34 -3.93
N LEU A 176 -5.98 -2.49 -4.08
CA LEU A 176 -5.24 -1.93 -2.96
C LEU A 176 -5.88 -0.59 -2.59
N VAL A 177 -6.15 -0.38 -1.32
CA VAL A 177 -6.78 0.85 -0.80
C VAL A 177 -5.91 1.45 0.28
N LEU A 178 -5.56 2.71 0.11
CA LEU A 178 -4.91 3.51 1.15
C LEU A 178 -5.92 4.51 1.71
N LEU A 179 -6.07 4.53 3.02
CA LEU A 179 -6.66 5.62 3.79
C LEU A 179 -5.50 6.34 4.47
N GLU A 180 -5.26 7.59 4.09
CA GLU A 180 -4.12 8.36 4.61
C GLU A 180 -4.56 9.78 4.95
N TYR A 181 -4.02 10.36 6.03
CA TYR A 181 -4.30 11.74 6.40
C TYR A 181 -3.82 12.71 5.31
N ARG A 182 -4.69 13.69 4.97
CA ARG A 182 -4.41 14.67 3.91
C ARG A 182 -3.23 15.56 4.26
N LYS A 183 -2.17 15.47 3.48
CA LYS A 183 -1.01 16.36 3.59
C LYS A 183 -1.32 17.75 3.07
N GLU A 184 -2.26 17.85 2.13
CA GLU A 184 -2.72 19.08 1.51
C GLU A 184 -3.50 19.99 2.47
N ASP A 185 -4.07 19.45 3.57
CA ASP A 185 -4.77 20.24 4.57
C ASP A 185 -3.91 20.46 5.83
N PRO A 186 -3.36 21.68 6.00
CA PRO A 186 -2.55 22.00 7.18
C PRO A 186 -3.35 22.07 8.49
N ARG A 187 -4.68 22.12 8.42
CA ARG A 187 -5.56 22.20 9.59
C ARG A 187 -5.73 20.87 10.31
N ILE A 188 -5.45 19.75 9.63
CA ILE A 188 -5.50 18.41 10.22
C ILE A 188 -4.36 18.29 11.24
N PRO A 189 -4.66 18.07 12.54
CA PRO A 189 -3.69 18.13 13.64
C PRO A 189 -2.84 16.85 13.77
N ILE A 190 -2.37 16.34 12.64
CA ILE A 190 -1.48 15.17 12.52
C ILE A 190 -0.10 15.67 12.09
N ARG A 191 0.95 15.07 12.62
CA ARG A 191 2.33 15.42 12.28
C ARG A 191 2.58 15.22 10.77
N PRO A 192 3.35 16.12 10.12
CA PRO A 192 3.53 16.09 8.66
C PRO A 192 4.04 14.76 8.10
N GLU A 193 4.92 14.07 8.84
CA GLU A 193 5.48 12.78 8.44
C GLU A 193 4.46 11.63 8.44
N HIS A 194 3.34 11.79 9.16
CA HIS A 194 2.21 10.84 9.18
C HIS A 194 1.07 11.23 8.23
N LYS A 195 1.34 12.12 7.27
CA LYS A 195 0.40 12.53 6.24
C LYS A 195 0.96 12.18 4.87
N MET A 196 0.08 11.87 3.93
CA MET A 196 0.44 11.70 2.52
C MET A 196 -0.39 12.59 1.62
N SER A 197 0.20 13.09 0.56
CA SER A 197 -0.54 13.69 -0.53
C SER A 197 -0.99 12.62 -1.54
N VAL A 198 -2.06 12.94 -2.28
CA VAL A 198 -2.50 12.08 -3.40
C VAL A 198 -1.38 11.88 -4.41
N GLU A 199 -0.58 12.92 -4.67
CA GLU A 199 0.53 12.87 -5.63
C GLU A 199 1.66 11.94 -5.15
N GLU A 200 2.07 12.03 -3.88
CA GLU A 200 3.08 11.13 -3.29
C GLU A 200 2.60 9.67 -3.36
N ALA A 201 1.40 9.38 -2.87
CA ALA A 201 0.85 8.02 -2.88
C ALA A 201 0.74 7.47 -4.31
N LYS A 202 0.25 8.28 -5.25
CA LYS A 202 0.16 7.90 -6.66
C LYS A 202 1.53 7.57 -7.24
N LEU A 203 2.50 8.45 -7.05
CA LEU A 203 3.85 8.28 -7.60
C LEU A 203 4.51 7.00 -7.08
N GLU A 204 4.44 6.77 -5.77
CA GLU A 204 5.07 5.64 -5.10
C GLU A 204 4.42 4.30 -5.46
N VAL A 205 3.08 4.24 -5.42
CA VAL A 205 2.32 3.00 -5.66
C VAL A 205 2.29 2.64 -7.14
N GLU A 206 2.21 3.64 -8.04
CA GLU A 206 2.22 3.39 -9.49
C GLU A 206 3.58 2.88 -9.99
N ASP A 207 4.69 3.23 -9.33
CA ASP A 207 6.03 2.72 -9.67
C ASP A 207 6.13 1.20 -9.48
N GLU A 208 5.34 0.63 -8.57
CA GLU A 208 5.31 -0.81 -8.28
C GLU A 208 4.21 -1.59 -9.04
N GLY A 209 3.73 -1.02 -10.16
CA GLY A 209 2.85 -1.71 -11.11
C GLY A 209 1.37 -1.67 -10.76
N PHE A 210 0.96 -0.68 -10.00
CA PHE A 210 -0.44 -0.32 -9.79
C PHE A 210 -0.85 0.86 -10.68
N ARG A 211 -2.13 1.19 -10.66
CA ARG A 211 -2.72 2.38 -11.25
C ARG A 211 -3.76 2.94 -10.30
N LEU A 212 -3.67 4.23 -9.99
CA LEU A 212 -4.69 4.94 -9.24
C LEU A 212 -5.99 4.97 -10.06
N SER A 213 -7.05 4.36 -9.54
CA SER A 213 -8.34 4.23 -10.21
C SER A 213 -9.42 5.16 -9.64
N GLN A 214 -9.31 5.51 -8.35
CA GLN A 214 -10.26 6.40 -7.68
C GLN A 214 -9.55 7.18 -6.57
N VAL A 215 -9.94 8.44 -6.43
CA VAL A 215 -9.66 9.30 -5.27
C VAL A 215 -11.02 9.72 -4.71
N ASP A 216 -11.26 9.49 -3.43
CA ASP A 216 -12.45 9.95 -2.73
C ASP A 216 -12.04 10.84 -1.55
N GLU A 217 -12.56 12.05 -1.54
CA GLU A 217 -12.26 13.10 -0.56
C GLU A 217 -13.42 13.31 0.41
N SER A 218 -14.33 12.36 0.52
CA SER A 218 -15.55 12.52 1.30
C SER A 218 -15.34 12.40 2.82
N LEU A 219 -14.19 11.85 3.26
CA LEU A 219 -13.86 11.75 4.69
C LEU A 219 -13.36 13.08 5.25
N PRO A 220 -13.55 13.37 6.54
CA PRO A 220 -13.12 14.62 7.14
C PRO A 220 -11.60 14.87 7.06
N TRP A 221 -10.77 13.88 7.39
CA TRP A 221 -9.32 14.04 7.52
C TRP A 221 -8.48 13.23 6.54
N GLN A 222 -9.04 12.18 5.92
CA GLN A 222 -8.30 11.22 5.10
C GLN A 222 -8.71 11.28 3.63
N HIS A 223 -7.80 10.84 2.76
CA HIS A 223 -8.09 10.39 1.41
C HIS A 223 -8.48 8.92 1.43
N ILE A 224 -9.36 8.52 0.51
CA ILE A 224 -9.51 7.11 0.11
C ILE A 224 -8.91 6.99 -1.28
N LEU A 225 -7.78 6.32 -1.38
CA LEU A 225 -7.06 6.10 -2.63
C LEU A 225 -7.19 4.65 -3.05
N VAL A 226 -7.86 4.39 -4.18
CA VAL A 226 -8.08 3.03 -4.68
C VAL A 226 -7.17 2.77 -5.87
N PHE A 227 -6.37 1.73 -5.78
CA PHE A 227 -5.46 1.28 -6.82
C PHE A 227 -5.87 -0.09 -7.35
N THR A 228 -5.64 -0.31 -8.64
CA THR A 228 -5.80 -1.60 -9.34
C THR A 228 -4.47 -2.03 -9.93
N LYS A 229 -4.31 -3.32 -10.19
CA LYS A 229 -3.15 -3.81 -10.97
C LYS A 229 -3.10 -3.18 -12.36
N ARG A 230 -1.90 -2.90 -12.86
CA ARG A 230 -1.66 -2.57 -14.28
C ARG A 230 -1.63 -3.82 -15.13
#